data_fbd6277787de1791464e2c0fb80178c8
#
_entry.id   fbd6277787de1791464e2c0fb80178c8
#
_cell.length_a   1.000
_cell.length_b   1.000
_cell.length_c   1.000
_cell.angle_alpha   90.00
_cell.angle_beta   90.00
_cell.angle_gamma   90.00
#
_symmetry.space_group_name_H-M   'P 1'
#
loop_
_entity.id
_entity.type
_entity.pdbx_description
1 polymer ?
#
loop_
_entity_poly.entity_id
_entity_poly.type
_entity_poly.pdbx_seq_one_letter_code
_entity_poly.pdbx_strand_id
1 'polypeptide(L)'
;LAGQSNSNVVQYHFGDKKGLIQAIFEDRVGQLESLRSEGLEALKAAGRPHDARELLSLLWLPSLSFRDEEGGYVFCRFQLQCWLQPEYMSHSPVGERYQGSVLAEIVVLLREHYRAVPAELFSRRLAALSLMFISCAVEFDSARTQMSGEAEFDAGPLLDMAVVALAAPVGGA
;
A
#
# COMPACT_ATOMS: atom_id res chain seq x y z
N LEU A 1 13.94 -31.00 15.66
CA LEU A 1 12.55 -31.48 15.91
C LEU A 1 11.54 -30.33 16.08
N ALA A 2 11.96 -29.06 16.18
CA ALA A 2 11.05 -27.88 16.34
C ALA A 2 10.38 -27.43 15.02
N GLY A 3 10.91 -27.78 13.86
CA GLY A 3 10.40 -27.32 12.55
C GLY A 3 9.11 -27.99 12.07
N GLN A 4 8.83 -29.22 12.49
CA GLN A 4 7.64 -29.97 12.03
C GLN A 4 6.35 -29.59 12.79
N SER A 5 6.47 -29.10 14.02
CA SER A 5 5.30 -28.70 14.83
C SER A 5 4.60 -27.44 14.29
N ASN A 6 5.37 -26.49 13.74
CA ASN A 6 4.83 -25.22 13.27
C ASN A 6 4.06 -25.36 11.93
N SER A 7 4.49 -26.24 11.03
CA SER A 7 3.80 -26.46 9.75
C SER A 7 2.42 -27.10 9.93
N ASN A 8 2.27 -28.01 10.88
CA ASN A 8 0.99 -28.67 11.16
C ASN A 8 -0.04 -27.70 11.79
N VAL A 9 0.41 -26.78 12.63
CA VAL A 9 -0.45 -25.74 13.23
C VAL A 9 -0.94 -24.77 12.16
N VAL A 10 -0.05 -24.30 11.28
CA VAL A 10 -0.40 -23.43 10.15
C VAL A 10 -1.38 -24.13 9.21
N GLN A 11 -1.15 -25.39 8.87
CA GLN A 11 -2.05 -26.18 8.01
C GLN A 11 -3.42 -26.39 8.65
N TYR A 12 -3.49 -26.60 9.96
CA TYR A 12 -4.75 -26.75 10.69
C TYR A 12 -5.60 -25.49 10.73
N HIS A 13 -4.97 -24.31 10.93
CA HIS A 13 -5.69 -23.04 11.07
C HIS A 13 -5.96 -22.32 9.75
N PHE A 14 -5.08 -22.45 8.76
CA PHE A 14 -5.12 -21.69 7.51
C PHE A 14 -5.27 -22.55 6.26
N GLY A 15 -5.28 -23.86 6.40
CA GLY A 15 -5.38 -24.84 5.31
C GLY A 15 -4.09 -24.95 4.50
N ASP A 16 -3.65 -23.86 3.89
CA ASP A 16 -2.42 -23.84 3.09
C ASP A 16 -1.71 -22.46 3.18
N LYS A 17 -0.62 -22.29 2.46
CA LYS A 17 0.14 -21.04 2.39
C LYS A 17 -0.72 -19.89 1.87
N LYS A 18 -1.65 -20.17 0.94
CA LYS A 18 -2.54 -19.14 0.38
C LYS A 18 -3.54 -18.65 1.42
N GLY A 19 -4.12 -19.56 2.20
CA GLY A 19 -5.03 -19.21 3.31
C GLY A 19 -4.33 -18.37 4.38
N LEU A 20 -3.07 -18.71 4.73
CA LEU A 20 -2.26 -17.89 5.64
C LEU A 20 -2.02 -16.47 5.09
N ILE A 21 -1.61 -16.36 3.82
CA ILE A 21 -1.38 -15.06 3.16
C ILE A 21 -2.68 -14.24 3.16
N GLN A 22 -3.81 -14.86 2.85
CA GLN A 22 -5.10 -14.20 2.87
C GLN A 22 -5.47 -13.69 4.27
N ALA A 23 -5.28 -14.49 5.31
CA ALA A 23 -5.56 -14.09 6.68
C ALA A 23 -4.69 -12.91 7.14
N ILE A 24 -3.39 -12.90 6.77
CA ILE A 24 -2.49 -11.77 7.05
C ILE A 24 -3.00 -10.51 6.33
N PHE A 25 -3.40 -10.62 5.07
CA PHE A 25 -3.96 -9.49 4.34
C PHE A 25 -5.23 -8.94 4.98
N GLU A 26 -6.17 -9.81 5.34
CA GLU A 26 -7.45 -9.41 5.93
C GLU A 26 -7.25 -8.69 7.26
N ASP A 27 -6.35 -9.18 8.11
CA ASP A 27 -6.00 -8.54 9.38
C ASP A 27 -5.40 -7.15 9.15
N ARG A 28 -4.40 -7.05 8.26
CA ARG A 28 -3.71 -5.79 7.99
C ARG A 28 -4.57 -4.78 7.24
N VAL A 29 -5.41 -5.24 6.33
CA VAL A 29 -6.36 -4.36 5.62
C VAL A 29 -7.32 -3.71 6.60
N GLY A 30 -7.87 -4.44 7.58
CA GLY A 30 -8.72 -3.85 8.62
C GLY A 30 -8.02 -2.72 9.38
N GLN A 31 -6.77 -2.91 9.77
CA GLN A 31 -5.97 -1.90 10.46
C GLN A 31 -5.65 -0.69 9.55
N LEU A 32 -5.33 -0.95 8.28
CA LEU A 32 -5.11 0.12 7.28
C LEU A 32 -6.38 0.94 7.05
N GLU A 33 -7.54 0.30 6.96
CA GLU A 33 -8.81 0.98 6.78
C GLU A 33 -9.13 1.91 7.96
N SER A 34 -8.84 1.51 9.19
CA SER A 34 -8.98 2.37 10.37
C SER A 34 -8.10 3.61 10.28
N LEU A 35 -6.79 3.45 9.98
CA LEU A 35 -5.86 4.57 9.82
C LEU A 35 -6.26 5.51 8.68
N ARG A 36 -6.72 4.96 7.56
CA ARG A 36 -7.22 5.74 6.42
C ARG A 36 -8.49 6.50 6.77
N SER A 37 -9.41 5.88 7.51
CA SER A 37 -10.65 6.51 7.94
C SER A 37 -10.38 7.71 8.83
N GLU A 38 -9.54 7.54 9.85
CA GLU A 38 -9.13 8.64 10.73
C GLU A 38 -8.50 9.79 9.96
N GLY A 39 -7.59 9.50 9.05
CA GLY A 39 -6.95 10.51 8.22
C GLY A 39 -7.90 11.19 7.26
N LEU A 40 -8.81 10.46 6.63
CA LEU A 40 -9.79 11.03 5.69
C LEU A 40 -10.81 11.92 6.42
N GLU A 41 -11.26 11.52 7.60
CA GLU A 41 -12.14 12.36 8.43
C GLU A 41 -11.43 13.63 8.90
N ALA A 42 -10.14 13.56 9.25
CA ALA A 42 -9.35 14.75 9.57
C ALA A 42 -9.21 15.70 8.37
N LEU A 43 -9.01 15.19 7.16
CA LEU A 43 -9.00 16.00 5.94
C LEU A 43 -10.36 16.65 5.68
N LYS A 44 -11.47 15.92 5.82
CA LYS A 44 -12.83 16.47 5.65
C LYS A 44 -13.12 17.56 6.69
N ALA A 45 -12.71 17.36 7.93
CA ALA A 45 -12.90 18.32 9.02
C ALA A 45 -12.11 19.63 8.81
N ALA A 46 -11.05 19.61 7.99
CA ALA A 46 -10.27 20.81 7.67
C ALA A 46 -11.08 21.87 6.86
N GLY A 47 -12.23 21.52 6.29
CA GLY A 47 -13.15 22.43 5.61
C GLY A 47 -12.60 23.06 4.32
N ARG A 48 -11.56 22.47 3.75
CA ARG A 48 -10.95 22.89 2.49
C ARG A 48 -10.87 21.72 1.51
N PRO A 49 -10.75 21.97 0.20
CA PRO A 49 -10.50 20.89 -0.77
C PRO A 49 -9.23 20.12 -0.40
N HIS A 50 -9.28 18.81 -0.56
CA HIS A 50 -8.12 17.93 -0.42
C HIS A 50 -7.23 18.07 -1.64
N ASP A 51 -5.92 18.04 -1.46
CA ASP A 51 -5.01 17.93 -2.59
C ASP A 51 -4.65 16.46 -2.89
N ALA A 52 -4.13 16.21 -4.08
CA ALA A 52 -3.78 14.88 -4.53
C ALA A 52 -2.65 14.25 -3.68
N ARG A 53 -1.74 15.07 -3.15
CA ARG A 53 -0.64 14.62 -2.31
C ARG A 53 -1.14 14.11 -0.95
N GLU A 54 -2.12 14.80 -0.35
CA GLU A 54 -2.77 14.38 0.89
C GLU A 54 -3.46 13.03 0.71
N LEU A 55 -4.22 12.86 -0.38
CA LEU A 55 -4.89 11.60 -0.68
C LEU A 55 -3.90 10.45 -0.94
N LEU A 56 -2.80 10.70 -1.65
CA LEU A 56 -1.72 9.72 -1.83
C LEU A 56 -1.04 9.37 -0.50
N SER A 57 -0.88 10.35 0.39
CA SER A 57 -0.36 10.10 1.74
C SER A 57 -1.26 9.15 2.52
N LEU A 58 -2.57 9.34 2.51
CA LEU A 58 -3.53 8.44 3.13
C LEU A 58 -3.53 7.04 2.50
N LEU A 59 -3.25 6.96 1.21
CA LEU A 59 -3.21 5.69 0.49
C LEU A 59 -2.00 4.84 0.90
N TRP A 60 -0.82 5.45 1.05
CA TRP A 60 0.46 4.74 1.14
C TRP A 60 1.10 4.75 2.53
N LEU A 61 1.12 5.90 3.24
CA LEU A 61 1.85 6.02 4.50
C LEU A 61 1.37 5.07 5.60
N PRO A 62 0.08 4.71 5.70
CA PRO A 62 -0.35 3.74 6.69
C PRO A 62 0.39 2.40 6.63
N SER A 63 0.86 1.98 5.44
CA SER A 63 1.64 0.75 5.28
C SER A 63 2.99 0.78 6.02
N LEU A 64 3.54 1.97 6.25
CA LEU A 64 4.81 2.18 6.98
C LEU A 64 4.67 2.03 8.49
N SER A 65 3.44 1.99 9.02
CA SER A 65 3.19 1.84 10.46
C SER A 65 3.45 0.43 10.97
N PHE A 66 3.47 -0.56 10.09
CA PHE A 66 3.69 -1.96 10.45
C PHE A 66 5.17 -2.28 10.45
N ARG A 67 5.79 -2.16 11.62
CA ARG A 67 7.22 -2.38 11.83
C ARG A 67 7.47 -3.67 12.62
N ASP A 68 8.60 -4.32 12.38
CA ASP A 68 9.13 -5.36 13.26
C ASP A 68 9.87 -4.76 14.46
N GLU A 69 10.42 -5.63 15.33
CA GLU A 69 11.16 -5.22 16.54
C GLU A 69 12.43 -4.42 16.21
N GLU A 70 12.98 -4.58 15.02
CA GLU A 70 14.16 -3.87 14.51
C GLU A 70 13.79 -2.56 13.79
N GLY A 71 12.49 -2.23 13.73
CA GLY A 71 11.95 -1.05 13.06
C GLY A 71 11.79 -1.20 11.55
N GLY A 72 11.94 -2.40 11.01
CA GLY A 72 11.82 -2.70 9.58
C GLY A 72 10.37 -2.68 9.08
N TYR A 73 10.17 -2.27 7.82
CA TYR A 73 8.84 -2.16 7.19
C TYR A 73 8.32 -3.53 6.75
N VAL A 74 7.98 -4.38 7.73
CA VAL A 74 7.61 -5.79 7.52
C VAL A 74 6.41 -5.96 6.59
N PHE A 75 5.43 -5.07 6.66
CA PHE A 75 4.26 -5.17 5.79
C PHE A 75 4.56 -4.75 4.35
N CYS A 76 5.42 -3.76 4.14
CA CYS A 76 5.87 -3.41 2.78
C CYS A 76 6.63 -4.58 2.15
N ARG A 77 7.50 -5.27 2.89
CA ARG A 77 8.18 -6.49 2.42
C ARG A 77 7.18 -7.59 2.05
N PHE A 78 6.17 -7.80 2.89
CA PHE A 78 5.12 -8.77 2.63
C PHE A 78 4.31 -8.40 1.36
N GLN A 79 3.88 -7.15 1.23
CA GLN A 79 3.17 -6.66 0.05
C GLN A 79 4.01 -6.85 -1.22
N LEU A 80 5.30 -6.49 -1.21
CA LEU A 80 6.19 -6.65 -2.36
C LEU A 80 6.29 -8.12 -2.79
N GLN A 81 6.43 -9.05 -1.84
CA GLN A 81 6.46 -10.50 -2.14
C GLN A 81 5.15 -10.98 -2.78
N CYS A 82 4.01 -10.46 -2.33
CA CYS A 82 2.73 -10.80 -2.93
C CYS A 82 2.57 -10.24 -4.34
N TRP A 83 3.05 -9.02 -4.60
CA TRP A 83 3.05 -8.42 -5.93
C TRP A 83 3.89 -9.19 -6.94
N LEU A 84 4.98 -9.81 -6.49
CA LEU A 84 5.86 -10.63 -7.35
C LEU A 84 5.31 -12.02 -7.65
N GLN A 85 4.21 -12.43 -7.03
CA GLN A 85 3.60 -13.76 -7.21
C GLN A 85 2.15 -13.61 -7.70
N PRO A 86 1.90 -13.84 -9.01
CA PRO A 86 0.57 -13.63 -9.63
C PRO A 86 -0.56 -14.38 -8.93
N GLU A 87 -0.28 -15.55 -8.36
CA GLU A 87 -1.24 -16.36 -7.62
C GLU A 87 -1.79 -15.68 -6.36
N TYR A 88 -1.07 -14.69 -5.81
CA TYR A 88 -1.51 -13.92 -4.64
C TYR A 88 -2.16 -12.58 -5.02
N MET A 89 -1.95 -12.12 -6.25
CA MET A 89 -2.52 -10.86 -6.77
C MET A 89 -4.03 -10.90 -6.98
N SER A 90 -4.64 -12.08 -7.10
CA SER A 90 -6.10 -12.22 -7.13
C SER A 90 -6.79 -11.69 -5.87
N HIS A 91 -6.02 -11.33 -4.86
CA HIS A 91 -6.43 -10.75 -3.58
C HIS A 91 -6.04 -9.26 -3.46
N SER A 92 -5.62 -8.63 -4.58
CA SER A 92 -5.27 -7.21 -4.61
C SER A 92 -6.41 -6.33 -4.11
N PRO A 93 -6.13 -5.34 -3.24
CA PRO A 93 -7.15 -4.44 -2.69
C PRO A 93 -7.86 -3.55 -3.72
N VAL A 94 -7.46 -3.57 -4.99
CA VAL A 94 -8.02 -2.69 -6.05
C VAL A 94 -9.16 -3.33 -6.83
N GLY A 95 -9.59 -4.55 -6.47
CA GLY A 95 -10.69 -5.27 -7.12
C GLY A 95 -12.06 -5.06 -6.46
N GLU A 96 -13.09 -5.74 -6.98
CA GLU A 96 -14.49 -5.69 -6.52
C GLU A 96 -14.66 -5.94 -5.00
N ARG A 97 -13.69 -6.60 -4.37
CA ARG A 97 -13.67 -6.97 -2.95
C ARG A 97 -13.61 -5.76 -2.01
N TYR A 98 -13.17 -4.61 -2.49
CA TYR A 98 -13.00 -3.40 -1.69
C TYR A 98 -14.02 -2.30 -2.02
N GLN A 99 -15.07 -2.63 -2.78
CA GLN A 99 -16.19 -1.71 -2.99
C GLN A 99 -16.79 -1.34 -1.62
N GLY A 100 -16.91 -0.03 -1.37
CA GLY A 100 -17.39 0.50 -0.11
C GLY A 100 -16.32 0.65 0.98
N SER A 101 -15.05 0.32 0.71
CA SER A 101 -13.95 0.58 1.64
C SER A 101 -13.48 2.05 1.60
N VAL A 102 -12.80 2.49 2.67
CA VAL A 102 -12.17 3.82 2.71
C VAL A 102 -11.08 3.94 1.64
N LEU A 103 -10.36 2.86 1.37
CA LEU A 103 -9.42 2.79 0.25
C LEU A 103 -10.10 3.17 -1.08
N ALA A 104 -11.27 2.58 -1.38
CA ALA A 104 -12.00 2.88 -2.60
C ALA A 104 -12.46 4.34 -2.64
N GLU A 105 -12.93 4.89 -1.51
CA GLU A 105 -13.30 6.30 -1.40
C GLU A 105 -12.11 7.22 -1.70
N ILE A 106 -10.94 6.97 -1.11
CA ILE A 106 -9.72 7.75 -1.38
C ILE A 106 -9.35 7.69 -2.87
N VAL A 107 -9.43 6.51 -3.49
CA VAL A 107 -9.13 6.35 -4.92
C VAL A 107 -10.12 7.11 -5.80
N VAL A 108 -11.42 7.16 -5.43
CA VAL A 108 -12.43 7.95 -6.13
C VAL A 108 -12.13 9.44 -6.01
N LEU A 109 -11.85 9.94 -4.81
CA LEU A 109 -11.46 11.34 -4.59
C LEU A 109 -10.18 11.70 -5.35
N LEU A 110 -9.18 10.84 -5.31
CA LEU A 110 -7.94 11.03 -6.08
C LEU A 110 -8.22 11.07 -7.59
N ARG A 111 -9.11 10.20 -8.09
CA ARG A 111 -9.51 10.17 -9.50
C ARG A 111 -10.10 11.48 -9.99
N GLU A 112 -10.80 12.22 -9.14
CA GLU A 112 -11.39 13.53 -9.48
C GLU A 112 -10.33 14.57 -9.84
N HIS A 113 -9.16 14.55 -9.18
CA HIS A 113 -8.02 15.43 -9.52
C HIS A 113 -7.44 15.12 -10.91
N TYR A 114 -7.58 13.89 -11.38
CA TYR A 114 -7.01 13.41 -12.65
C TYR A 114 -8.06 12.99 -13.67
N ARG A 115 -9.26 13.60 -13.64
CA ARG A 115 -10.38 13.25 -14.54
C ARG A 115 -10.05 13.40 -16.03
N ALA A 116 -9.08 14.23 -16.38
CA ALA A 116 -8.59 14.38 -17.75
C ALA A 116 -7.76 13.18 -18.24
N VAL A 117 -7.22 12.37 -17.34
CA VAL A 117 -6.48 11.16 -17.67
C VAL A 117 -7.49 10.02 -17.90
N PRO A 118 -7.38 9.19 -18.96
CA PRO A 118 -8.25 8.01 -19.14
C PRO A 118 -8.23 7.09 -17.91
N ALA A 119 -9.39 6.57 -17.50
CA ALA A 119 -9.54 5.82 -16.25
C ALA A 119 -8.60 4.60 -16.15
N GLU A 120 -8.45 3.85 -17.24
CA GLU A 120 -7.57 2.69 -17.29
C GLU A 120 -6.08 3.11 -17.12
N LEU A 121 -5.68 4.20 -17.76
CA LEU A 121 -4.32 4.72 -17.64
C LEU A 121 -4.03 5.24 -16.23
N PHE A 122 -4.99 5.94 -15.62
CA PHE A 122 -4.91 6.36 -14.21
C PHE A 122 -4.70 5.15 -13.29
N SER A 123 -5.51 4.09 -13.45
CA SER A 123 -5.40 2.88 -12.62
C SER A 123 -4.05 2.19 -12.80
N ARG A 124 -3.55 2.09 -14.03
CA ARG A 124 -2.23 1.51 -14.31
C ARG A 124 -1.10 2.34 -13.69
N ARG A 125 -1.17 3.67 -13.78
CA ARG A 125 -0.19 4.58 -13.18
C ARG A 125 -0.22 4.47 -11.67
N LEU A 126 -1.39 4.50 -11.06
CA LEU A 126 -1.54 4.38 -9.61
C LEU A 126 -0.98 3.06 -9.10
N ALA A 127 -1.24 1.95 -9.79
CA ALA A 127 -0.69 0.64 -9.44
C ALA A 127 0.84 0.62 -9.54
N ALA A 128 1.42 1.15 -10.63
CA ALA A 128 2.86 1.22 -10.82
C ALA A 128 3.54 2.10 -9.75
N LEU A 129 2.96 3.24 -9.43
CA LEU A 129 3.46 4.15 -8.40
C LEU A 129 3.34 3.56 -6.99
N SER A 130 2.28 2.80 -6.71
CA SER A 130 2.14 2.07 -5.44
C SER A 130 3.22 1.00 -5.29
N LEU A 131 3.50 0.25 -6.34
CA LEU A 131 4.59 -0.74 -6.33
C LEU A 131 5.96 -0.07 -6.15
N MET A 132 6.19 1.04 -6.83
CA MET A 132 7.42 1.83 -6.67
C MET A 132 7.58 2.30 -5.23
N PHE A 133 6.53 2.87 -4.62
CA PHE A 133 6.55 3.32 -3.22
C PHE A 133 6.95 2.17 -2.27
N ILE A 134 6.28 1.02 -2.39
CA ILE A 134 6.57 -0.17 -1.58
C ILE A 134 8.02 -0.63 -1.79
N SER A 135 8.49 -0.66 -3.05
CA SER A 135 9.86 -1.08 -3.37
C SER A 135 10.90 -0.15 -2.77
N CYS A 136 10.70 1.16 -2.84
CA CYS A 136 11.61 2.15 -2.24
C CYS A 136 11.65 2.04 -0.71
N ALA A 137 10.52 1.78 -0.05
CA ALA A 137 10.48 1.56 1.39
C ALA A 137 11.27 0.31 1.80
N VAL A 138 11.14 -0.78 1.03
CA VAL A 138 11.87 -2.04 1.27
C VAL A 138 13.37 -1.88 0.99
N GLU A 139 13.73 -1.17 -0.07
CA GLU A 139 15.14 -0.89 -0.40
C GLU A 139 15.80 -0.04 0.69
N PHE A 140 15.13 1.03 1.12
CA PHE A 140 15.59 1.88 2.23
C PHE A 140 15.83 1.05 3.49
N ASP A 141 14.90 0.17 3.85
CA ASP A 141 15.01 -0.68 5.02
C ASP A 141 16.22 -1.63 4.93
N SER A 142 16.47 -2.18 3.75
CA SER A 142 17.63 -3.03 3.49
C SER A 142 18.96 -2.24 3.61
N ALA A 143 18.99 -1.02 3.10
CA ALA A 143 20.16 -0.14 3.20
C ALA A 143 20.41 0.33 4.65
N ARG A 144 19.35 0.68 5.39
CA ARG A 144 19.40 1.09 6.80
C ARG A 144 20.07 0.04 7.68
N THR A 145 19.74 -1.23 7.47
CA THR A 145 20.34 -2.36 8.21
C THR A 145 21.86 -2.43 8.01
N GLN A 146 22.37 -1.96 6.86
CA GLN A 146 23.81 -1.93 6.57
C GLN A 146 24.51 -0.68 7.10
N MET A 147 23.79 0.40 7.35
CA MET A 147 24.36 1.73 7.65
C MET A 147 24.38 2.11 9.13
N SER A 148 23.96 1.28 10.06
CA SER A 148 23.94 1.55 11.51
C SER A 148 23.31 2.93 11.89
N GLY A 149 22.21 3.32 11.24
CA GLY A 149 21.59 4.64 11.39
C GLY A 149 20.15 4.61 11.86
N GLU A 150 19.73 5.62 12.62
CA GLU A 150 18.34 5.89 13.02
C GLU A 150 17.52 6.61 11.91
N ALA A 151 17.96 6.53 10.65
CA ALA A 151 17.28 7.20 9.55
C ALA A 151 15.86 6.66 9.36
N GLU A 152 14.90 7.56 9.15
CA GLU A 152 13.54 7.23 8.75
C GLU A 152 13.36 7.42 7.23
N PHE A 153 12.48 6.62 6.64
CA PHE A 153 12.14 6.71 5.23
C PHE A 153 11.35 8.00 4.96
N ASP A 154 11.94 8.92 4.20
CA ASP A 154 11.26 10.11 3.73
C ASP A 154 10.44 9.79 2.46
N ALA A 155 9.13 9.70 2.63
CA ALA A 155 8.19 9.47 1.53
C ALA A 155 7.87 10.75 0.73
N GLY A 156 8.26 11.94 1.20
CA GLY A 156 7.91 13.22 0.59
C GLY A 156 8.24 13.31 -0.90
N PRO A 157 9.50 13.04 -1.30
CA PRO A 157 9.89 13.09 -2.71
C PRO A 157 9.10 12.13 -3.62
N LEU A 158 8.74 10.95 -3.11
CA LEU A 158 7.94 9.97 -3.87
C LEU A 158 6.49 10.41 -4.03
N LEU A 159 5.91 11.03 -3.00
CA LEU A 159 4.56 11.61 -3.08
C LEU A 159 4.52 12.74 -4.11
N ASP A 160 5.49 13.64 -4.10
CA ASP A 160 5.58 14.76 -5.04
C ASP A 160 5.75 14.26 -6.48
N MET A 161 6.62 13.27 -6.69
CA MET A 161 6.79 12.62 -7.99
C MET A 161 5.50 11.94 -8.46
N ALA A 162 4.77 11.28 -7.58
CA ALA A 162 3.53 10.58 -7.92
C ALA A 162 2.43 11.54 -8.37
N VAL A 163 2.29 12.70 -7.73
CA VAL A 163 1.35 13.76 -8.14
C VAL A 163 1.60 14.16 -9.60
N VAL A 164 2.85 14.38 -9.97
CA VAL A 164 3.24 14.76 -11.33
C VAL A 164 3.06 13.59 -12.31
N ALA A 165 3.47 12.39 -11.92
CA ALA A 165 3.40 11.22 -12.78
C ALA A 165 1.96 10.81 -13.11
N LEU A 166 1.04 10.93 -12.17
CA LEU A 166 -0.39 10.69 -12.41
C LEU A 166 -0.97 11.66 -13.45
N ALA A 167 -0.54 12.92 -13.44
CA ALA A 167 -0.98 13.96 -14.36
C ALA A 167 -0.29 13.93 -15.73
N ALA A 168 0.80 13.16 -15.90
CA ALA A 168 1.61 13.19 -17.10
C ALA A 168 0.74 13.06 -18.38
N PRO A 169 1.00 13.85 -19.42
CA PRO A 169 0.21 13.78 -20.66
C PRO A 169 0.29 12.39 -21.27
N VAL A 170 -0.78 12.00 -21.97
CA VAL A 170 -0.76 10.81 -22.81
C VAL A 170 0.09 11.19 -24.02
N GLY A 171 1.26 10.55 -24.18
CA GLY A 171 2.10 10.77 -25.36
C GLY A 171 1.23 10.57 -26.60
N GLY A 172 1.11 11.60 -27.44
CA GLY A 172 0.47 11.47 -28.74
C GLY A 172 1.26 10.45 -29.57
N ALA A 173 0.56 9.49 -30.13
CA ALA A 173 1.07 8.64 -31.18
C ALA A 173 1.29 9.46 -32.46
#